data_de8c471b632f896a83f423e210adf33b
#
_entry.id   de8c471b632f896a83f423e210adf33b
#
_cell.length_a   1.000
_cell.length_b   1.000
_cell.length_c   1.000
_cell.angle_alpha   90.00
_cell.angle_beta   90.00
_cell.angle_gamma   90.00
#
_symmetry.space_group_name_H-M   'P 1'
#
loop_
_entity.id
_entity.type
_entity.pdbx_description
1 polymer ?
#
loop_
_entity_poly.entity_id
_entity_poly.type
_entity_poly.pdbx_seq_one_letter_code
_entity_poly.pdbx_strand_id
1 'polypeptide(L)'
;MANSVPVNAMLVVFCPFAAGYYLSYFFRYVNAVIAKDLVADFGLAPSDLGLLTGAYFLSFAAAQLPLGVALDRFGPRRCTAALFCIAGAGALIFGLARDVTMLSIGRALIGLGVSAGLMGSIKAFTLWFPRERLTALSGWMIGIGSIGSLSATAPVEALLGPLGWRALFLALAALSVAAAALIFFVVPERKLPGAVDPWREQLAVIGRIFARVEFWRLAAPLVLSQASYQALQGLWFAPWLADVHGLERAATADYLFISAAAYMLASFALGPFSDLVAKLGTSPLRVYQVGMLACTASFAPLALGADKGVLALLVLFAATSIAAIVAYTLLTQLVPAAQTGRVTTASNLVLFGTSFAIQWGVGAILGQWPSAQGRYDPQGYRVAFGVLLAAQAAAAAWLLTARETRS
;
A
#
# COMPACT_ATOMS: atom_id res chain seq x y z
N MET A 1 -20.92 -33.38 2.90
CA MET A 1 -19.59 -33.97 2.77
C MET A 1 -18.59 -32.93 3.22
N ALA A 2 -17.97 -33.14 4.39
CA ALA A 2 -16.91 -32.27 4.89
C ALA A 2 -15.73 -32.34 3.92
N ASN A 3 -15.49 -31.26 3.16
CA ASN A 3 -14.32 -31.16 2.29
C ASN A 3 -13.08 -31.11 3.18
N SER A 4 -12.39 -32.24 3.29
CA SER A 4 -11.10 -32.30 3.98
C SER A 4 -10.16 -31.24 3.41
N VAL A 5 -9.60 -30.41 4.30
CA VAL A 5 -8.50 -29.51 3.94
C VAL A 5 -7.37 -30.41 3.43
N PRO A 6 -6.85 -30.23 2.22
CA PRO A 6 -5.72 -31.07 1.77
C PRO A 6 -4.57 -30.91 2.76
N VAL A 7 -3.91 -32.01 3.09
CA VAL A 7 -2.79 -32.06 4.05
C VAL A 7 -1.72 -30.99 3.75
N ASN A 8 -1.61 -30.58 2.50
CA ASN A 8 -0.66 -29.58 2.00
C ASN A 8 -1.29 -28.25 1.59
N ALA A 9 -2.49 -27.86 2.12
CA ALA A 9 -3.14 -26.59 1.71
C ALA A 9 -2.24 -25.35 1.90
N MET A 10 -1.34 -25.38 2.87
CA MET A 10 -0.34 -24.32 3.06
C MET A 10 0.59 -24.20 1.84
N LEU A 11 1.10 -25.30 1.31
CA LEU A 11 2.02 -25.29 0.18
C LEU A 11 1.29 -24.99 -1.14
N VAL A 12 0.10 -25.56 -1.35
CA VAL A 12 -0.59 -25.47 -2.66
C VAL A 12 -1.51 -24.27 -2.77
N VAL A 13 -1.92 -23.64 -1.67
CA VAL A 13 -2.79 -22.44 -1.71
C VAL A 13 -2.08 -21.23 -1.12
N PHE A 14 -1.60 -21.30 0.14
CA PHE A 14 -1.03 -20.15 0.81
C PHE A 14 0.25 -19.66 0.11
N CYS A 15 1.23 -20.54 -0.15
CA CYS A 15 2.52 -20.11 -0.71
C CYS A 15 2.42 -19.44 -2.09
N PRO A 16 1.63 -19.92 -3.09
CA PRO A 16 1.47 -19.23 -4.35
C PRO A 16 0.89 -17.82 -4.21
N PHE A 17 -0.15 -17.64 -3.39
CA PHE A 17 -0.72 -16.32 -3.14
C PHE A 17 0.22 -15.42 -2.36
N ALA A 18 0.99 -15.96 -1.42
CA ALA A 18 2.00 -15.24 -0.66
C ALA A 18 3.12 -14.70 -1.54
N ALA A 19 3.60 -15.48 -2.52
CA ALA A 19 4.57 -15.02 -3.52
C ALA A 19 4.03 -13.85 -4.35
N GLY A 20 2.76 -13.92 -4.78
CA GLY A 20 2.10 -12.80 -5.45
C GLY A 20 2.01 -11.56 -4.58
N TYR A 21 1.63 -11.70 -3.32
CA TYR A 21 1.50 -10.56 -2.42
C TYR A 21 2.86 -9.92 -2.07
N TYR A 22 3.92 -10.72 -1.92
CA TYR A 22 5.29 -10.23 -1.83
C TYR A 22 5.63 -9.32 -3.00
N LEU A 23 5.38 -9.76 -4.24
CA LEU A 23 5.65 -8.96 -5.44
C LEU A 23 4.80 -7.68 -5.49
N SER A 24 3.54 -7.72 -5.03
CA SER A 24 2.68 -6.53 -4.95
C SER A 24 3.30 -5.43 -4.09
N TYR A 25 3.88 -5.79 -2.94
CA TYR A 25 4.55 -4.83 -2.07
C TYR A 25 5.92 -4.41 -2.61
N PHE A 26 6.66 -5.33 -3.18
CA PHE A 26 7.94 -5.02 -3.84
C PHE A 26 7.75 -3.95 -4.93
N PHE A 27 6.80 -4.14 -5.85
CA PHE A 27 6.49 -3.17 -6.90
C PHE A 27 6.04 -1.80 -6.38
N ARG A 28 5.40 -1.76 -5.21
CA ARG A 28 4.91 -0.53 -4.60
C ARG A 28 6.06 0.39 -4.17
N TYR A 29 7.15 -0.17 -3.68
CA TYR A 29 8.22 0.58 -3.04
C TYR A 29 9.52 0.68 -3.86
N VAL A 30 9.72 -0.17 -4.86
CA VAL A 30 10.96 -0.21 -5.66
C VAL A 30 11.29 1.11 -6.35
N ASN A 31 10.29 1.91 -6.69
CA ASN A 31 10.50 3.20 -7.37
C ASN A 31 11.28 4.22 -6.53
N ALA A 32 11.20 4.16 -5.21
CA ALA A 32 11.97 5.06 -4.36
C ALA A 32 13.49 4.95 -4.61
N VAL A 33 13.97 3.72 -4.84
CA VAL A 33 15.39 3.43 -5.00
C VAL A 33 15.87 3.72 -6.42
N ILE A 34 15.03 3.50 -7.44
CA ILE A 34 15.37 3.74 -8.86
C ILE A 34 15.03 5.15 -9.34
N ALA A 35 14.45 6.00 -8.50
CA ALA A 35 13.96 7.33 -8.90
C ALA A 35 15.04 8.18 -9.58
N LYS A 36 16.27 8.19 -9.02
CA LYS A 36 17.40 8.93 -9.60
C LYS A 36 17.78 8.44 -10.99
N ASP A 37 17.75 7.12 -11.20
CA ASP A 37 18.08 6.51 -12.49
C ASP A 37 17.02 6.90 -13.55
N LEU A 38 15.75 6.90 -13.17
CA LEU A 38 14.65 7.30 -14.07
C LEU A 38 14.75 8.80 -14.43
N VAL A 39 15.04 9.65 -13.45
CA VAL A 39 15.26 11.08 -13.70
C VAL A 39 16.45 11.31 -14.64
N ALA A 40 17.56 10.58 -14.43
CA ALA A 40 18.75 10.70 -15.26
C ALA A 40 18.54 10.21 -16.70
N ASP A 41 17.83 9.08 -16.87
CA ASP A 41 17.62 8.45 -18.19
C ASP A 41 16.59 9.21 -19.05
N PHE A 42 15.57 9.81 -18.42
CA PHE A 42 14.41 10.37 -19.14
C PHE A 42 14.21 11.89 -18.93
N GLY A 43 15.05 12.54 -18.11
CA GLY A 43 14.93 13.97 -17.84
C GLY A 43 13.61 14.37 -17.16
N LEU A 44 13.10 13.52 -16.25
CA LEU A 44 11.79 13.70 -15.63
C LEU A 44 11.74 14.93 -14.73
N ALA A 45 10.73 15.77 -14.92
CA ALA A 45 10.35 16.78 -13.94
C ALA A 45 9.77 16.10 -12.67
N PRO A 46 9.77 16.79 -11.51
CA PRO A 46 9.19 16.22 -10.27
C PRO A 46 7.72 15.81 -10.44
N SER A 47 6.93 16.60 -11.16
CA SER A 47 5.52 16.27 -11.49
C SER A 47 5.39 14.98 -12.32
N ASP A 48 6.30 14.78 -13.29
CA ASP A 48 6.30 13.59 -14.14
C ASP A 48 6.67 12.35 -13.37
N LEU A 49 7.67 12.45 -12.50
CA LEU A 49 8.10 11.37 -11.61
C LEU A 49 6.98 10.99 -10.63
N GLY A 50 6.30 11.99 -10.07
CA GLY A 50 5.15 11.81 -9.19
C GLY A 50 3.95 11.18 -9.91
N LEU A 51 3.63 11.63 -11.13
CA LEU A 51 2.57 11.08 -11.97
C LEU A 51 2.87 9.63 -12.37
N LEU A 52 4.07 9.38 -12.87
CA LEU A 52 4.56 8.06 -13.26
C LEU A 52 4.44 7.05 -12.10
N THR A 53 4.96 7.41 -10.94
CA THR A 53 4.90 6.53 -9.77
C THR A 53 3.47 6.41 -9.25
N GLY A 54 2.71 7.49 -9.29
CA GLY A 54 1.30 7.54 -8.89
C GLY A 54 0.38 6.71 -9.79
N ALA A 55 0.70 6.53 -11.08
CA ALA A 55 -0.09 5.73 -12.01
C ALA A 55 -0.36 4.30 -11.48
N TYR A 56 0.59 3.73 -10.74
CA TYR A 56 0.40 2.47 -10.01
C TYR A 56 -0.79 2.54 -9.04
N PHE A 57 -0.85 3.57 -8.21
CA PHE A 57 -1.92 3.71 -7.21
C PHE A 57 -3.27 4.01 -7.85
N LEU A 58 -3.30 4.82 -8.91
CA LEU A 58 -4.52 5.13 -9.63
C LEU A 58 -5.15 3.89 -10.26
N SER A 59 -4.36 3.08 -10.98
CA SER A 59 -4.84 1.86 -11.61
C SER A 59 -5.21 0.80 -10.56
N PHE A 60 -4.45 0.70 -9.47
CA PHE A 60 -4.78 -0.16 -8.33
C PHE A 60 -6.13 0.25 -7.70
N ALA A 61 -6.37 1.55 -7.49
CA ALA A 61 -7.64 2.07 -6.98
C ALA A 61 -8.80 1.75 -7.94
N ALA A 62 -8.63 2.04 -9.23
CA ALA A 62 -9.65 1.76 -10.24
C ALA A 62 -10.03 0.27 -10.32
N ALA A 63 -9.07 -0.62 -10.05
CA ALA A 63 -9.31 -2.05 -10.03
C ALA A 63 -10.14 -2.52 -8.83
N GLN A 64 -10.17 -1.80 -7.71
CA GLN A 64 -10.80 -2.28 -6.46
C GLN A 64 -12.27 -2.66 -6.63
N LEU A 65 -13.01 -1.87 -7.40
CA LEU A 65 -14.43 -2.11 -7.63
C LEU A 65 -14.69 -3.32 -8.54
N PRO A 66 -14.14 -3.41 -9.77
CA PRO A 66 -14.37 -4.55 -10.64
C PRO A 66 -13.74 -5.85 -10.11
N LEU A 67 -12.68 -5.73 -9.29
CA LEU A 67 -11.98 -6.88 -8.74
C LEU A 67 -12.87 -7.75 -7.84
N GLY A 68 -13.68 -7.12 -6.97
CA GLY A 68 -14.62 -7.85 -6.11
C GLY A 68 -15.56 -8.74 -6.91
N VAL A 69 -16.18 -8.16 -7.96
CA VAL A 69 -17.07 -8.88 -8.87
C VAL A 69 -16.34 -9.99 -9.63
N ALA A 70 -15.13 -9.69 -10.13
CA ALA A 70 -14.33 -10.66 -10.85
C ALA A 70 -13.94 -11.87 -9.97
N LEU A 71 -13.54 -11.62 -8.72
CA LEU A 71 -13.21 -12.66 -7.75
C LEU A 71 -14.43 -13.54 -7.40
N ASP A 72 -15.62 -12.94 -7.30
CA ASP A 72 -16.87 -13.66 -7.03
C ASP A 72 -17.33 -14.48 -8.22
N ARG A 73 -17.12 -13.99 -9.45
CA ARG A 73 -17.57 -14.65 -10.68
C ARG A 73 -16.59 -15.70 -11.21
N PHE A 74 -15.29 -15.36 -11.27
CA PHE A 74 -14.27 -16.19 -11.91
C PHE A 74 -13.40 -16.96 -10.92
N GLY A 75 -13.51 -16.65 -9.62
CA GLY A 75 -12.72 -17.22 -8.54
C GLY A 75 -11.32 -16.61 -8.37
N PRO A 76 -10.74 -16.78 -7.17
CA PRO A 76 -9.46 -16.15 -6.82
C PRO A 76 -8.30 -16.68 -7.67
N ARG A 77 -8.29 -17.98 -8.01
CA ARG A 77 -7.23 -18.61 -8.80
C ARG A 77 -7.09 -17.97 -10.18
N ARG A 78 -8.16 -17.97 -10.98
CA ARG A 78 -8.14 -17.48 -12.37
C ARG A 78 -7.94 -15.96 -12.40
N CYS A 79 -8.68 -15.25 -11.57
CA CYS A 79 -8.64 -13.81 -11.53
C CYS A 79 -7.25 -13.30 -11.13
N THR A 80 -6.67 -13.83 -10.05
CA THR A 80 -5.35 -13.39 -9.57
C THR A 80 -4.25 -13.77 -10.57
N ALA A 81 -4.28 -14.98 -11.13
CA ALA A 81 -3.30 -15.40 -12.15
C ALA A 81 -3.34 -14.51 -13.39
N ALA A 82 -4.53 -14.20 -13.92
CA ALA A 82 -4.68 -13.32 -15.09
C ALA A 82 -4.13 -11.91 -14.79
N LEU A 83 -4.42 -11.38 -13.61
CA LEU A 83 -3.92 -10.06 -13.19
C LEU A 83 -2.39 -10.07 -13.01
N PHE A 84 -1.79 -11.13 -12.47
CA PHE A 84 -0.33 -11.23 -12.39
C PHE A 84 0.35 -11.37 -13.75
N CYS A 85 -0.31 -11.93 -14.77
CA CYS A 85 0.16 -11.84 -16.16
C CYS A 85 0.18 -10.40 -16.66
N ILE A 86 -0.85 -9.60 -16.32
CA ILE A 86 -0.89 -8.16 -16.64
C ILE A 86 0.25 -7.42 -15.92
N ALA A 87 0.52 -7.75 -14.65
CA ALA A 87 1.65 -7.17 -13.92
C ALA A 87 2.99 -7.50 -14.59
N GLY A 88 3.17 -8.75 -15.04
CA GLY A 88 4.35 -9.17 -15.77
C GLY A 88 4.53 -8.42 -17.10
N ALA A 89 3.45 -8.28 -17.87
CA ALA A 89 3.46 -7.48 -19.10
C ALA A 89 3.79 -6.00 -18.81
N GLY A 90 3.22 -5.42 -17.74
CA GLY A 90 3.53 -4.07 -17.30
C GLY A 90 5.00 -3.90 -16.90
N ALA A 91 5.57 -4.84 -16.15
CA ALA A 91 6.97 -4.82 -15.76
C ALA A 91 7.91 -4.99 -16.97
N LEU A 92 7.54 -5.82 -17.95
CA LEU A 92 8.26 -5.96 -19.21
C LEU A 92 8.26 -4.64 -19.99
N ILE A 93 7.09 -4.00 -20.16
CA ILE A 93 6.97 -2.71 -20.85
C ILE A 93 7.81 -1.64 -20.12
N PHE A 94 7.76 -1.62 -18.80
CA PHE A 94 8.54 -0.68 -17.99
C PHE A 94 10.05 -0.89 -18.18
N GLY A 95 10.54 -2.12 -18.09
CA GLY A 95 11.97 -2.46 -18.29
C GLY A 95 12.49 -2.16 -19.68
N LEU A 96 11.63 -2.24 -20.70
CA LEU A 96 11.96 -1.95 -22.10
C LEU A 96 11.62 -0.52 -22.53
N ALA A 97 11.16 0.34 -21.60
CA ALA A 97 10.68 1.67 -21.90
C ALA A 97 11.75 2.56 -22.54
N ARG A 98 11.34 3.31 -23.56
CA ARG A 98 12.17 4.27 -24.30
C ARG A 98 11.70 5.71 -24.08
N ASP A 99 10.52 5.89 -23.53
CA ASP A 99 9.88 7.18 -23.25
C ASP A 99 9.03 7.11 -21.98
N VAL A 100 8.62 8.28 -21.50
CA VAL A 100 7.82 8.46 -20.28
C VAL A 100 6.43 7.81 -20.39
N THR A 101 5.88 7.77 -21.59
CA THR A 101 4.56 7.16 -21.84
C THR A 101 4.61 5.67 -21.62
N MET A 102 5.63 4.97 -22.16
CA MET A 102 5.85 3.55 -21.91
C MET A 102 6.07 3.24 -20.43
N LEU A 103 6.86 4.07 -19.72
CA LEU A 103 7.03 3.95 -18.27
C LEU A 103 5.69 4.06 -17.54
N SER A 104 4.87 5.05 -17.88
CA SER A 104 3.57 5.31 -17.24
C SER A 104 2.58 4.19 -17.51
N ILE A 105 2.51 3.69 -18.73
CA ILE A 105 1.68 2.53 -19.09
C ILE A 105 2.14 1.29 -18.33
N GLY A 106 3.47 1.03 -18.28
CA GLY A 106 4.04 -0.08 -17.54
C GLY A 106 3.66 -0.01 -16.06
N ARG A 107 3.77 1.17 -15.42
CA ARG A 107 3.37 1.37 -14.00
C ARG A 107 1.89 1.18 -13.77
N ALA A 108 1.04 1.68 -14.66
CA ALA A 108 -0.40 1.48 -14.57
C ALA A 108 -0.79 -0.01 -14.69
N LEU A 109 -0.18 -0.74 -15.63
CA LEU A 109 -0.41 -2.18 -15.79
C LEU A 109 0.10 -2.98 -14.59
N ILE A 110 1.27 -2.61 -14.01
CA ILE A 110 1.75 -3.23 -12.78
C ILE A 110 0.75 -3.02 -11.65
N GLY A 111 0.30 -1.77 -11.42
CA GLY A 111 -0.66 -1.46 -10.36
C GLY A 111 -1.99 -2.21 -10.52
N LEU A 112 -2.53 -2.26 -11.74
CA LEU A 112 -3.70 -3.07 -12.09
C LEU A 112 -3.46 -4.55 -11.79
N GLY A 113 -2.33 -5.08 -12.26
CA GLY A 113 -2.03 -6.50 -12.20
C GLY A 113 -1.79 -7.03 -10.78
N VAL A 114 -1.23 -6.22 -9.87
CA VAL A 114 -1.01 -6.65 -8.48
C VAL A 114 -2.18 -6.33 -7.54
N SER A 115 -3.25 -5.72 -8.03
CA SER A 115 -4.40 -5.27 -7.21
C SER A 115 -5.12 -6.42 -6.50
N ALA A 116 -5.10 -7.62 -7.08
CA ALA A 116 -5.71 -8.83 -6.49
C ALA A 116 -4.86 -9.48 -5.38
N GLY A 117 -3.63 -9.02 -5.13
CA GLY A 117 -2.68 -9.69 -4.25
C GLY A 117 -3.26 -10.04 -2.87
N LEU A 118 -3.89 -9.11 -2.18
CA LEU A 118 -4.50 -9.37 -0.88
C LEU A 118 -5.93 -9.91 -1.00
N MET A 119 -6.80 -9.27 -1.77
CA MET A 119 -8.21 -9.67 -1.87
C MET A 119 -8.36 -11.07 -2.46
N GLY A 120 -7.60 -11.40 -3.49
CA GLY A 120 -7.57 -12.74 -4.07
C GLY A 120 -7.08 -13.79 -3.08
N SER A 121 -6.06 -13.47 -2.28
CA SER A 121 -5.55 -14.35 -1.23
C SER A 121 -6.59 -14.62 -0.15
N ILE A 122 -7.20 -13.57 0.41
CA ILE A 122 -8.23 -13.71 1.44
C ILE A 122 -9.42 -14.52 0.90
N LYS A 123 -9.87 -14.24 -0.34
CA LYS A 123 -10.95 -15.02 -0.97
C LYS A 123 -10.56 -16.48 -1.15
N ALA A 124 -9.33 -16.78 -1.56
CA ALA A 124 -8.84 -18.15 -1.63
C ALA A 124 -8.84 -18.81 -0.23
N PHE A 125 -8.36 -18.11 0.79
CA PHE A 125 -8.30 -18.65 2.15
C PHE A 125 -9.68 -18.96 2.71
N THR A 126 -10.70 -18.14 2.47
CA THR A 126 -12.07 -18.44 2.90
C THR A 126 -12.65 -19.69 2.24
N LEU A 127 -12.14 -20.09 1.08
CA LEU A 127 -12.54 -21.32 0.40
C LEU A 127 -11.81 -22.57 0.90
N TRP A 128 -10.55 -22.43 1.37
CA TRP A 128 -9.67 -23.56 1.64
C TRP A 128 -9.36 -23.81 3.10
N PHE A 129 -9.49 -22.79 3.95
CA PHE A 129 -9.13 -22.88 5.36
C PHE A 129 -10.33 -22.66 6.28
N PRO A 130 -10.36 -23.26 7.48
CA PRO A 130 -11.39 -23.02 8.48
C PRO A 130 -11.32 -21.55 8.99
N ARG A 131 -12.46 -21.03 9.44
CA ARG A 131 -12.59 -19.61 9.84
C ARG A 131 -11.60 -19.21 10.93
N GLU A 132 -11.29 -20.10 11.85
CA GLU A 132 -10.38 -19.90 12.97
C GLU A 132 -8.95 -19.60 12.54
N ARG A 133 -8.55 -20.05 11.34
CA ARG A 133 -7.20 -19.83 10.78
C ARG A 133 -7.10 -18.56 9.93
N LEU A 134 -8.19 -17.96 9.52
CA LEU A 134 -8.19 -16.84 8.58
C LEU A 134 -7.43 -15.62 9.14
N THR A 135 -7.57 -15.33 10.42
CA THR A 135 -6.86 -14.22 11.08
C THR A 135 -5.35 -14.43 11.06
N ALA A 136 -4.88 -15.64 11.41
CA ALA A 136 -3.46 -15.96 11.38
C ALA A 136 -2.88 -15.90 9.94
N LEU A 137 -3.61 -16.48 8.96
CA LEU A 137 -3.21 -16.43 7.56
C LEU A 137 -3.13 -15.00 7.02
N SER A 138 -4.08 -14.14 7.39
CA SER A 138 -4.05 -12.71 7.03
C SER A 138 -2.86 -11.99 7.66
N GLY A 139 -2.53 -12.30 8.91
CA GLY A 139 -1.35 -11.76 9.59
C GLY A 139 -0.05 -12.20 8.90
N TRP A 140 0.09 -13.46 8.52
CA TRP A 140 1.25 -13.96 7.77
C TRP A 140 1.37 -13.30 6.39
N MET A 141 0.24 -13.05 5.70
CA MET A 141 0.25 -12.33 4.43
C MET A 141 0.80 -10.90 4.61
N ILE A 142 0.37 -10.17 5.64
CA ILE A 142 0.89 -8.83 5.95
C ILE A 142 2.41 -8.89 6.19
N GLY A 143 2.88 -9.88 6.94
CA GLY A 143 4.31 -10.11 7.17
C GLY A 143 5.09 -10.32 5.87
N ILE A 144 4.58 -11.17 4.98
CA ILE A 144 5.21 -11.45 3.68
C ILE A 144 5.21 -10.21 2.79
N GLY A 145 4.12 -9.44 2.77
CA GLY A 145 4.07 -8.14 2.10
C GLY A 145 5.15 -7.18 2.64
N SER A 146 5.32 -7.13 3.96
CA SER A 146 6.35 -6.30 4.58
C SER A 146 7.77 -6.73 4.20
N ILE A 147 8.03 -8.03 4.08
CA ILE A 147 9.31 -8.54 3.55
C ILE A 147 9.50 -8.07 2.09
N GLY A 148 8.42 -8.05 1.28
CA GLY A 148 8.45 -7.49 -0.07
C GLY A 148 8.85 -6.02 -0.10
N SER A 149 8.31 -5.20 0.81
CA SER A 149 8.68 -3.78 0.92
C SER A 149 10.13 -3.57 1.37
N LEU A 150 10.61 -4.38 2.32
CA LEU A 150 12.01 -4.37 2.78
C LEU A 150 12.97 -4.73 1.65
N SER A 151 12.65 -5.78 0.90
CA SER A 151 13.47 -6.23 -0.22
C SER A 151 13.58 -5.19 -1.34
N ALA A 152 12.60 -4.30 -1.45
CA ALA A 152 12.57 -3.22 -2.45
C ALA A 152 13.42 -2.00 -2.09
N THR A 153 14.17 -2.02 -1.00
CA THR A 153 15.00 -0.91 -0.50
C THR A 153 16.50 -1.24 -0.62
N ALA A 154 17.24 -1.33 0.47
CA ALA A 154 18.70 -1.60 0.46
C ALA A 154 19.10 -2.85 -0.35
N PRO A 155 18.37 -3.99 -0.33
CA PRO A 155 18.69 -5.12 -1.18
C PRO A 155 18.62 -4.81 -2.69
N VAL A 156 17.63 -4.02 -3.12
CA VAL A 156 17.55 -3.56 -4.53
C VAL A 156 18.72 -2.63 -4.84
N GLU A 157 19.04 -1.69 -3.95
CA GLU A 157 20.15 -0.77 -4.16
C GLU A 157 21.47 -1.52 -4.44
N ALA A 158 21.74 -2.56 -3.65
CA ALA A 158 22.94 -3.40 -3.85
C ALA A 158 22.94 -4.13 -5.21
N LEU A 159 21.77 -4.43 -5.78
CA LEU A 159 21.63 -5.08 -7.08
C LEU A 159 21.70 -4.11 -8.27
N LEU A 160 21.39 -2.83 -8.06
CA LEU A 160 21.33 -1.86 -9.15
C LEU A 160 22.69 -1.60 -9.80
N GLY A 161 23.80 -1.61 -9.01
CA GLY A 161 25.13 -1.45 -9.55
C GLY A 161 25.46 -2.45 -10.65
N PRO A 162 25.36 -3.77 -10.39
CA PRO A 162 25.67 -4.80 -11.38
C PRO A 162 24.60 -5.02 -12.45
N LEU A 163 23.32 -4.82 -12.16
CA LEU A 163 22.21 -5.20 -13.05
C LEU A 163 21.56 -4.02 -13.77
N GLY A 164 21.54 -2.84 -13.14
CA GLY A 164 20.73 -1.71 -13.58
C GLY A 164 19.23 -1.93 -13.38
N TRP A 165 18.48 -0.83 -13.38
CA TRP A 165 17.02 -0.87 -13.13
C TRP A 165 16.22 -1.61 -14.24
N ARG A 166 16.69 -1.58 -15.49
CA ARG A 166 16.01 -2.28 -16.59
C ARG A 166 16.03 -3.79 -16.40
N ALA A 167 17.20 -4.37 -16.12
CA ALA A 167 17.31 -5.82 -15.88
C ALA A 167 16.53 -6.25 -14.63
N LEU A 168 16.50 -5.42 -13.58
CA LEU A 168 15.65 -5.64 -12.41
C LEU A 168 14.17 -5.79 -12.82
N PHE A 169 13.63 -4.88 -13.65
CA PHE A 169 12.23 -4.96 -14.07
C PHE A 169 11.95 -6.13 -15.03
N LEU A 170 12.92 -6.52 -15.86
CA LEU A 170 12.80 -7.76 -16.67
C LEU A 170 12.75 -9.00 -15.77
N ALA A 171 13.56 -9.06 -14.72
CA ALA A 171 13.49 -10.14 -13.73
C ALA A 171 12.15 -10.13 -12.98
N LEU A 172 11.65 -8.97 -12.58
CA LEU A 172 10.33 -8.83 -11.95
C LEU A 172 9.18 -9.22 -12.89
N ALA A 173 9.31 -8.99 -14.19
CA ALA A 173 8.35 -9.46 -15.17
C ALA A 173 8.31 -10.99 -15.20
N ALA A 174 9.47 -11.65 -15.26
CA ALA A 174 9.56 -13.12 -15.20
C ALA A 174 9.01 -13.69 -13.89
N LEU A 175 9.34 -13.08 -12.74
CA LEU A 175 8.82 -13.48 -11.43
C LEU A 175 7.29 -13.30 -11.34
N SER A 176 6.73 -12.26 -11.94
CA SER A 176 5.28 -12.04 -11.98
C SER A 176 4.56 -13.11 -12.79
N VAL A 177 5.12 -13.48 -13.94
CA VAL A 177 4.59 -14.59 -14.77
C VAL A 177 4.74 -15.93 -14.04
N ALA A 178 5.87 -16.15 -13.35
CA ALA A 178 6.07 -17.35 -12.53
C ALA A 178 5.05 -17.44 -11.38
N ALA A 179 4.78 -16.32 -10.69
CA ALA A 179 3.73 -16.24 -9.67
C ALA A 179 2.33 -16.53 -10.25
N ALA A 180 2.03 -15.97 -11.42
CA ALA A 180 0.79 -16.27 -12.14
C ALA A 180 0.67 -17.77 -12.47
N ALA A 181 1.74 -18.37 -12.96
CA ALA A 181 1.80 -19.82 -13.28
C ALA A 181 1.64 -20.67 -12.02
N LEU A 182 2.33 -20.33 -10.92
CA LEU A 182 2.16 -21.02 -9.64
C LEU A 182 0.71 -20.95 -9.15
N ILE A 183 0.09 -19.77 -9.17
CA ILE A 183 -1.32 -19.61 -8.78
C ILE A 183 -2.23 -20.41 -9.70
N PHE A 184 -2.00 -20.39 -11.01
CA PHE A 184 -2.88 -21.04 -11.97
C PHE A 184 -2.76 -22.56 -11.99
N PHE A 185 -1.55 -23.12 -11.93
CA PHE A 185 -1.32 -24.56 -12.08
C PHE A 185 -1.27 -25.31 -10.76
N VAL A 186 -0.82 -24.68 -9.66
CA VAL A 186 -0.66 -25.35 -8.36
C VAL A 186 -1.90 -25.22 -7.49
N VAL A 187 -2.59 -24.05 -7.49
CA VAL A 187 -3.80 -23.87 -6.67
C VAL A 187 -4.95 -24.67 -7.27
N PRO A 188 -5.57 -25.60 -6.50
CA PRO A 188 -6.71 -26.37 -7.02
C PRO A 188 -7.94 -25.48 -7.21
N GLU A 189 -8.78 -25.83 -8.21
CA GLU A 189 -10.03 -25.12 -8.42
C GLU A 189 -11.10 -25.55 -7.42
N ARG A 190 -11.86 -24.59 -6.90
CA ARG A 190 -12.97 -24.86 -5.98
C ARG A 190 -14.21 -24.10 -6.46
N LYS A 191 -15.39 -24.77 -6.42
CA LYS A 191 -16.67 -24.14 -6.77
C LYS A 191 -16.94 -22.98 -5.82
N LEU A 192 -17.34 -21.83 -6.38
CA LEU A 192 -17.73 -20.66 -5.63
C LEU A 192 -19.14 -20.86 -5.07
N PRO A 193 -19.39 -20.54 -3.79
CA PRO A 193 -20.73 -20.58 -3.24
C PRO A 193 -21.51 -19.32 -3.62
N GLY A 194 -22.74 -19.50 -4.11
CA GLY A 194 -23.75 -18.45 -4.20
C GLY A 194 -23.83 -17.70 -5.53
N ALA A 195 -24.91 -16.90 -5.65
CA ALA A 195 -25.13 -15.96 -6.74
C ALA A 195 -24.30 -14.68 -6.51
N VAL A 196 -23.77 -14.11 -7.60
CA VAL A 196 -23.01 -12.85 -7.54
C VAL A 196 -23.99 -11.69 -7.56
N ASP A 197 -23.89 -10.78 -6.59
CA ASP A 197 -24.71 -9.57 -6.56
C ASP A 197 -24.47 -8.72 -7.83
N PRO A 198 -25.52 -8.15 -8.43
CA PRO A 198 -25.38 -7.31 -9.60
C PRO A 198 -24.44 -6.11 -9.31
N TRP A 199 -23.62 -5.76 -10.29
CA TRP A 199 -22.71 -4.61 -10.23
C TRP A 199 -23.36 -3.32 -9.73
N ARG A 200 -24.59 -3.05 -10.20
CA ARG A 200 -25.34 -1.86 -9.79
C ARG A 200 -25.62 -1.83 -8.28
N GLU A 201 -25.92 -2.97 -7.69
CA GLU A 201 -26.19 -3.07 -6.26
C GLU A 201 -24.93 -2.84 -5.42
N GLN A 202 -23.79 -3.36 -5.88
CA GLN A 202 -22.51 -3.11 -5.21
C GLN A 202 -22.15 -1.62 -5.22
N LEU A 203 -22.31 -0.94 -6.36
CA LEU A 203 -22.08 0.50 -6.47
C LEU A 203 -23.05 1.31 -5.59
N ALA A 204 -24.33 0.92 -5.54
CA ALA A 204 -25.31 1.59 -4.71
C ALA A 204 -24.97 1.48 -3.21
N VAL A 205 -24.46 0.33 -2.75
CA VAL A 205 -23.99 0.18 -1.35
C VAL A 205 -22.79 1.09 -1.08
N ILE A 206 -21.81 1.13 -1.97
CA ILE A 206 -20.63 2.00 -1.82
C ILE A 206 -21.04 3.48 -1.81
N GLY A 207 -21.97 3.89 -2.68
CA GLY A 207 -22.54 5.23 -2.66
C GLY A 207 -23.21 5.58 -1.32
N ARG A 208 -23.96 4.65 -0.73
CA ARG A 208 -24.55 4.84 0.62
C ARG A 208 -23.50 4.92 1.72
N ILE A 209 -22.39 4.18 1.60
CA ILE A 209 -21.28 4.28 2.55
C ILE A 209 -20.64 5.67 2.48
N PHE A 210 -20.35 6.17 1.28
CA PHE A 210 -19.78 7.50 1.08
C PHE A 210 -20.70 8.65 1.50
N ALA A 211 -22.00 8.43 1.52
CA ALA A 211 -22.97 9.43 2.01
C ALA A 211 -22.98 9.58 3.55
N ARG A 212 -22.32 8.68 4.29
CA ARG A 212 -22.27 8.71 5.75
C ARG A 212 -21.14 9.57 6.27
N VAL A 213 -21.41 10.55 7.10
CA VAL A 213 -20.40 11.40 7.74
C VAL A 213 -19.50 10.59 8.66
N GLU A 214 -20.04 9.58 9.35
CA GLU A 214 -19.31 8.68 10.24
C GLU A 214 -18.22 7.91 9.49
N PHE A 215 -18.48 7.52 8.23
CA PHE A 215 -17.47 6.89 7.38
C PHE A 215 -16.28 7.82 7.20
N TRP A 216 -16.47 9.06 6.78
CA TRP A 216 -15.39 10.00 6.53
C TRP A 216 -14.65 10.41 7.81
N ARG A 217 -15.35 10.51 8.94
CA ARG A 217 -14.73 10.80 10.23
C ARG A 217 -13.71 9.74 10.65
N LEU A 218 -13.97 8.47 10.33
CA LEU A 218 -13.04 7.36 10.59
C LEU A 218 -12.07 7.15 9.43
N ALA A 219 -12.51 7.29 8.18
CA ALA A 219 -11.71 6.99 7.01
C ALA A 219 -10.68 8.09 6.69
N ALA A 220 -10.97 9.38 6.92
CA ALA A 220 -10.06 10.45 6.55
C ALA A 220 -8.69 10.39 7.27
N PRO A 221 -8.60 10.18 8.61
CA PRO A 221 -7.30 10.02 9.26
C PRO A 221 -6.58 8.74 8.82
N LEU A 222 -7.30 7.62 8.63
CA LEU A 222 -6.75 6.38 8.08
C LEU A 222 -6.11 6.65 6.72
N VAL A 223 -6.89 7.24 5.82
CA VAL A 223 -6.48 7.46 4.43
C VAL A 223 -5.30 8.41 4.35
N LEU A 224 -5.37 9.56 5.05
CA LEU A 224 -4.30 10.55 4.99
C LEU A 224 -2.99 10.04 5.60
N SER A 225 -3.00 9.34 6.72
CA SER A 225 -1.77 8.80 7.32
C SER A 225 -1.17 7.67 6.48
N GLN A 226 -1.97 6.70 6.06
CA GLN A 226 -1.49 5.58 5.26
C GLN A 226 -1.06 5.99 3.85
N ALA A 227 -1.83 6.87 3.20
CA ALA A 227 -1.47 7.37 1.87
C ALA A 227 -0.20 8.23 1.92
N SER A 228 -0.03 9.07 2.97
CA SER A 228 1.21 9.83 3.16
C SER A 228 2.40 8.88 3.36
N TYR A 229 2.28 7.91 4.26
CA TYR A 229 3.36 6.92 4.46
C TYR A 229 3.69 6.19 3.15
N GLN A 230 2.69 5.70 2.43
CA GLN A 230 2.90 4.96 1.17
C GLN A 230 3.54 5.85 0.09
N ALA A 231 3.08 7.09 -0.06
CA ALA A 231 3.62 7.99 -1.08
C ALA A 231 5.04 8.46 -0.75
N LEU A 232 5.29 8.80 0.51
CA LEU A 232 6.61 9.28 0.95
C LEU A 232 7.63 8.15 0.97
N GLN A 233 7.32 7.02 1.59
CA GLN A 233 8.19 5.83 1.62
C GLN A 233 8.40 5.23 0.23
N GLY A 234 7.38 5.28 -0.64
CA GLY A 234 7.42 4.70 -1.97
C GLY A 234 8.12 5.55 -3.03
N LEU A 235 8.38 6.82 -2.74
CA LEU A 235 9.11 7.72 -3.64
C LEU A 235 9.81 8.87 -2.91
N TRP A 236 9.08 9.75 -2.21
CA TRP A 236 9.54 11.09 -1.90
C TRP A 236 10.55 11.17 -0.75
N PHE A 237 10.60 10.20 0.15
CA PHE A 237 11.66 10.18 1.18
C PHE A 237 13.05 9.98 0.58
N ALA A 238 13.20 9.22 -0.51
CA ALA A 238 14.52 9.01 -1.12
C ALA A 238 15.14 10.32 -1.65
N PRO A 239 14.50 11.08 -2.56
CA PRO A 239 15.06 12.35 -3.00
C PRO A 239 15.13 13.38 -1.85
N TRP A 240 14.16 13.41 -0.92
CA TRP A 240 14.21 14.31 0.23
C TRP A 240 15.44 14.09 1.12
N LEU A 241 15.77 12.83 1.44
CA LEU A 241 16.95 12.48 2.23
C LEU A 241 18.25 12.89 1.50
N ALA A 242 18.30 12.72 0.20
CA ALA A 242 19.46 13.10 -0.61
C ALA A 242 19.59 14.61 -0.78
N ASP A 243 18.47 15.31 -1.06
CA ASP A 243 18.47 16.74 -1.41
C ASP A 243 18.60 17.63 -0.18
N VAL A 244 17.89 17.31 0.90
CA VAL A 244 17.83 18.12 2.13
C VAL A 244 18.91 17.73 3.13
N HIS A 245 19.16 16.42 3.29
CA HIS A 245 20.13 15.93 4.29
C HIS A 245 21.46 15.47 3.70
N GLY A 246 21.62 15.55 2.38
CA GLY A 246 22.89 15.22 1.71
C GLY A 246 23.29 13.75 1.79
N LEU A 247 22.33 12.85 2.08
CA LEU A 247 22.65 11.43 2.19
C LEU A 247 23.01 10.83 0.83
N GLU A 248 24.05 10.02 0.83
CA GLU A 248 24.41 9.21 -0.32
C GLU A 248 23.37 8.13 -0.60
N ARG A 249 23.39 7.56 -1.80
CA ARG A 249 22.42 6.60 -2.30
C ARG A 249 22.26 5.38 -1.38
N ALA A 250 23.38 4.78 -0.95
CA ALA A 250 23.37 3.61 -0.06
C ALA A 250 22.76 3.96 1.31
N ALA A 251 23.20 5.07 1.94
CA ALA A 251 22.65 5.52 3.22
C ALA A 251 21.15 5.85 3.13
N THR A 252 20.72 6.44 2.01
CA THR A 252 19.30 6.69 1.74
C THR A 252 18.50 5.37 1.73
N ALA A 253 19.01 4.36 1.03
CA ALA A 253 18.37 3.04 0.96
C ALA A 253 18.32 2.34 2.34
N ASP A 254 19.37 2.49 3.16
CA ASP A 254 19.39 1.97 4.54
C ASP A 254 18.36 2.66 5.44
N TYR A 255 18.19 3.99 5.31
CA TYR A 255 17.16 4.74 6.05
C TYR A 255 15.75 4.26 5.67
N LEU A 256 15.50 4.04 4.37
CA LEU A 256 14.22 3.50 3.89
C LEU A 256 14.01 2.06 4.37
N PHE A 257 15.05 1.24 4.41
CA PHE A 257 15.01 -0.13 4.92
C PHE A 257 14.63 -0.15 6.41
N ILE A 258 15.31 0.66 7.23
CA ILE A 258 15.06 0.74 8.68
C ILE A 258 13.64 1.26 8.95
N SER A 259 13.18 2.27 8.19
CA SER A 259 11.81 2.78 8.27
C SER A 259 10.78 1.70 7.92
N ALA A 260 10.99 0.94 6.84
CA ALA A 260 10.12 -0.17 6.44
C ALA A 260 10.13 -1.30 7.47
N ALA A 261 11.29 -1.60 8.08
CA ALA A 261 11.41 -2.57 9.17
C ALA A 261 10.63 -2.13 10.41
N ALA A 262 10.69 -0.84 10.76
CA ALA A 262 9.91 -0.29 11.86
C ALA A 262 8.39 -0.43 11.62
N TYR A 263 7.92 -0.13 10.40
CA TYR A 263 6.52 -0.34 10.00
C TYR A 263 6.12 -1.82 10.13
N MET A 264 6.96 -2.73 9.66
CA MET A 264 6.75 -4.17 9.75
C MET A 264 6.64 -4.64 11.21
N LEU A 265 7.61 -4.27 12.05
CA LEU A 265 7.62 -4.65 13.46
C LEU A 265 6.41 -4.08 14.22
N ALA A 266 6.06 -2.82 13.96
CA ALA A 266 4.87 -2.18 14.52
C ALA A 266 3.58 -2.90 14.07
N SER A 267 3.52 -3.38 12.82
CA SER A 267 2.39 -4.16 12.31
C SER A 267 2.17 -5.46 13.09
N PHE A 268 3.24 -6.17 13.41
CA PHE A 268 3.16 -7.38 14.24
C PHE A 268 2.82 -7.08 15.71
N ALA A 269 3.29 -5.93 16.22
CA ALA A 269 3.03 -5.52 17.59
C ALA A 269 1.60 -4.99 17.80
N LEU A 270 0.91 -4.52 16.75
CA LEU A 270 -0.39 -3.87 16.85
C LEU A 270 -1.45 -4.77 17.48
N GLY A 271 -1.52 -6.05 17.08
CA GLY A 271 -2.49 -7.01 17.63
C GLY A 271 -2.31 -7.21 19.14
N PRO A 272 -1.15 -7.73 19.59
CA PRO A 272 -0.87 -7.89 21.02
C PRO A 272 -1.02 -6.60 21.83
N PHE A 273 -0.61 -5.46 21.27
CA PHE A 273 -0.80 -4.16 21.90
C PHE A 273 -2.28 -3.81 22.08
N SER A 274 -3.09 -3.99 21.03
CA SER A 274 -4.52 -3.73 21.09
C SER A 274 -5.21 -4.62 22.13
N ASP A 275 -4.84 -5.89 22.22
CA ASP A 275 -5.36 -6.83 23.21
C ASP A 275 -5.00 -6.43 24.64
N LEU A 276 -3.75 -5.99 24.85
CA LEU A 276 -3.27 -5.50 26.15
C LEU A 276 -4.07 -4.27 26.60
N VAL A 277 -4.22 -3.30 25.69
CA VAL A 277 -4.92 -2.03 26.00
C VAL A 277 -6.42 -2.26 26.21
N ALA A 278 -7.02 -3.23 25.49
CA ALA A 278 -8.41 -3.64 25.68
C ALA A 278 -8.63 -4.24 27.10
N LYS A 279 -7.66 -5.04 27.61
CA LYS A 279 -7.70 -5.55 28.99
C LYS A 279 -7.64 -4.43 30.04
N LEU A 280 -7.09 -3.27 29.70
CA LEU A 280 -7.08 -2.08 30.53
C LEU A 280 -8.35 -1.21 30.40
N GLY A 281 -9.38 -1.72 29.69
CA GLY A 281 -10.66 -1.04 29.51
C GLY A 281 -10.65 0.10 28.47
N THR A 282 -9.63 0.18 27.63
CA THR A 282 -9.55 1.22 26.59
C THR A 282 -10.25 0.73 25.32
N SER A 283 -11.13 1.57 24.77
CA SER A 283 -11.86 1.24 23.55
C SER A 283 -10.99 1.33 22.30
N PRO A 284 -11.33 0.57 21.22
CA PRO A 284 -10.65 0.67 19.93
C PRO A 284 -10.64 2.09 19.36
N LEU A 285 -11.72 2.87 19.60
CA LEU A 285 -11.79 4.26 19.16
C LEU A 285 -10.71 5.13 19.81
N ARG A 286 -10.50 4.97 21.13
CA ARG A 286 -9.44 5.72 21.84
C ARG A 286 -8.04 5.31 21.36
N VAL A 287 -7.81 4.01 21.14
CA VAL A 287 -6.54 3.52 20.57
C VAL A 287 -6.29 4.19 19.23
N TYR A 288 -7.31 4.27 18.38
CA TYR A 288 -7.23 4.92 17.08
C TYR A 288 -6.97 6.42 17.20
N GLN A 289 -7.69 7.13 18.07
CA GLN A 289 -7.52 8.57 18.30
C GLN A 289 -6.09 8.91 18.77
N VAL A 290 -5.60 8.21 19.79
CA VAL A 290 -4.23 8.41 20.32
C VAL A 290 -3.19 8.05 19.25
N GLY A 291 -3.39 6.96 18.51
CA GLY A 291 -2.50 6.54 17.44
C GLY A 291 -2.40 7.58 16.30
N MET A 292 -3.52 8.19 15.91
CA MET A 292 -3.51 9.23 14.86
C MET A 292 -2.86 10.54 15.35
N LEU A 293 -3.04 10.90 16.61
CA LEU A 293 -2.31 12.03 17.21
C LEU A 293 -0.80 11.76 17.25
N ALA A 294 -0.40 10.56 17.67
CA ALA A 294 1.01 10.15 17.68
C ALA A 294 1.62 10.14 16.27
N CYS A 295 0.88 9.66 15.28
CA CYS A 295 1.29 9.68 13.88
C CYS A 295 1.49 11.12 13.37
N THR A 296 0.54 12.01 13.60
CA THR A 296 0.64 13.42 13.22
C THR A 296 1.80 14.12 13.94
N ALA A 297 1.96 13.87 15.24
CA ALA A 297 3.04 14.43 16.04
C ALA A 297 4.44 13.94 15.60
N SER A 298 4.58 12.67 15.21
CA SER A 298 5.83 12.12 14.69
C SER A 298 6.19 12.64 13.30
N PHE A 299 5.18 12.96 12.47
CA PHE A 299 5.38 13.54 11.15
C PHE A 299 5.70 15.05 11.21
N ALA A 300 5.23 15.77 12.22
CA ALA A 300 5.40 17.21 12.32
C ALA A 300 6.87 17.69 12.25
N PRO A 301 7.84 17.09 12.96
CA PRO A 301 9.24 17.52 12.85
C PRO A 301 9.80 17.31 11.43
N LEU A 302 9.44 16.19 10.75
CA LEU A 302 9.85 15.93 9.36
C LEU A 302 9.32 16.99 8.42
N ALA A 303 8.05 17.38 8.57
CA ALA A 303 7.39 18.40 7.77
C ALA A 303 7.93 19.82 8.04
N LEU A 304 8.34 20.10 9.26
CA LEU A 304 8.88 21.40 9.66
C LEU A 304 10.39 21.55 9.39
N GLY A 305 11.04 20.51 8.85
CA GLY A 305 12.43 20.55 8.42
C GLY A 305 13.41 20.28 9.57
N ALA A 306 13.15 19.25 10.38
CA ALA A 306 14.10 18.81 11.41
C ALA A 306 15.42 18.35 10.80
N ASP A 307 16.54 18.91 11.26
CA ASP A 307 17.87 18.59 10.76
C ASP A 307 18.55 17.45 11.52
N LYS A 308 18.08 17.14 12.73
CA LYS A 308 18.67 16.12 13.61
C LYS A 308 17.72 14.97 13.87
N GLY A 309 18.28 13.79 14.07
CA GLY A 309 17.49 12.61 14.45
C GLY A 309 16.54 12.11 13.36
N VAL A 310 16.79 12.44 12.09
CA VAL A 310 15.90 12.14 10.97
C VAL A 310 15.53 10.65 10.89
N LEU A 311 16.50 9.76 11.10
CA LEU A 311 16.24 8.31 11.11
C LEU A 311 15.24 7.94 12.22
N ALA A 312 15.41 8.46 13.43
CA ALA A 312 14.51 8.19 14.55
C ALA A 312 13.09 8.72 14.26
N LEU A 313 12.98 9.88 13.62
CA LEU A 313 11.69 10.46 13.21
C LEU A 313 11.00 9.63 12.13
N LEU A 314 11.75 9.13 11.15
CA LEU A 314 11.22 8.20 10.13
C LEU A 314 10.73 6.90 10.76
N VAL A 315 11.48 6.33 11.69
CA VAL A 315 11.10 5.13 12.46
C VAL A 315 9.82 5.38 13.26
N LEU A 316 9.73 6.51 13.96
CA LEU A 316 8.54 6.88 14.75
C LEU A 316 7.32 7.10 13.85
N PHE A 317 7.49 7.81 12.73
CA PHE A 317 6.39 8.02 11.78
C PHE A 317 5.90 6.70 11.17
N ALA A 318 6.83 5.84 10.74
CA ALA A 318 6.51 4.52 10.22
C ALA A 318 5.76 3.65 11.25
N ALA A 319 6.26 3.59 12.48
CA ALA A 319 5.68 2.79 13.55
C ALA A 319 4.29 3.29 13.97
N THR A 320 4.11 4.61 14.08
CA THR A 320 2.84 5.20 14.52
C THR A 320 1.77 5.19 13.43
N SER A 321 2.17 5.24 12.14
CA SER A 321 1.23 5.19 11.01
C SER A 321 0.42 3.89 10.97
N ILE A 322 0.93 2.81 11.55
CA ILE A 322 0.24 1.50 11.60
C ILE A 322 -1.06 1.56 12.42
N ALA A 323 -1.19 2.48 13.38
CA ALA A 323 -2.39 2.66 14.18
C ALA A 323 -3.63 2.97 13.34
N ALA A 324 -3.44 3.50 12.13
CA ALA A 324 -4.51 3.73 11.18
C ALA A 324 -5.30 2.45 10.81
N ILE A 325 -4.67 1.28 10.88
CA ILE A 325 -5.32 0.00 10.56
C ILE A 325 -6.48 -0.31 11.51
N VAL A 326 -6.46 0.21 12.76
CA VAL A 326 -7.55 0.06 13.73
C VAL A 326 -8.87 0.62 13.17
N ALA A 327 -8.80 1.64 12.30
CA ALA A 327 -9.99 2.20 11.66
C ALA A 327 -10.79 1.17 10.85
N TYR A 328 -10.15 0.17 10.23
CA TYR A 328 -10.88 -0.87 9.49
C TYR A 328 -11.86 -1.63 10.40
N THR A 329 -11.45 -1.95 11.62
CA THR A 329 -12.34 -2.58 12.62
C THR A 329 -13.54 -1.68 12.95
N LEU A 330 -13.30 -0.37 13.16
CA LEU A 330 -14.36 0.60 13.46
C LEU A 330 -15.30 0.81 12.25
N LEU A 331 -14.73 0.89 11.05
CA LEU A 331 -15.50 1.06 9.81
C LEU A 331 -16.41 -0.13 9.52
N THR A 332 -15.96 -1.36 9.82
CA THR A 332 -16.79 -2.55 9.63
C THR A 332 -18.00 -2.60 10.58
N GLN A 333 -17.93 -1.91 11.73
CA GLN A 333 -19.04 -1.78 12.67
C GLN A 333 -20.15 -0.82 12.18
N LEU A 334 -19.85 0.04 11.19
CA LEU A 334 -20.84 0.98 10.61
C LEU A 334 -21.86 0.28 9.68
N VAL A 335 -21.61 -0.95 9.30
CA VAL A 335 -22.40 -1.67 8.29
C VAL A 335 -22.76 -3.08 8.77
N PRO A 336 -23.84 -3.68 8.26
CA PRO A 336 -24.16 -5.09 8.52
C PRO A 336 -23.00 -6.02 8.07
N ALA A 337 -22.85 -7.16 8.73
CA ALA A 337 -21.79 -8.14 8.46
C ALA A 337 -21.69 -8.53 6.97
N ALA A 338 -22.82 -8.62 6.26
CA ALA A 338 -22.85 -8.90 4.82
C ALA A 338 -22.21 -7.80 3.94
N GLN A 339 -22.01 -6.58 4.47
CA GLN A 339 -21.46 -5.44 3.75
C GLN A 339 -20.01 -5.09 4.17
N THR A 340 -19.41 -5.86 5.07
CA THR A 340 -18.03 -5.62 5.56
C THR A 340 -17.01 -5.54 4.42
N GLY A 341 -17.10 -6.44 3.44
CA GLY A 341 -16.21 -6.40 2.28
C GLY A 341 -16.36 -5.11 1.45
N ARG A 342 -17.58 -4.57 1.37
CA ARG A 342 -17.86 -3.35 0.60
C ARG A 342 -17.31 -2.09 1.28
N VAL A 343 -17.35 -2.02 2.61
CA VAL A 343 -16.76 -0.91 3.35
C VAL A 343 -15.22 -0.94 3.26
N THR A 344 -14.63 -2.14 3.27
CA THR A 344 -13.18 -2.30 3.05
C THR A 344 -12.78 -1.88 1.64
N THR A 345 -13.55 -2.29 0.62
CA THR A 345 -13.33 -1.87 -0.78
C THR A 345 -13.46 -0.35 -0.94
N ALA A 346 -14.48 0.27 -0.34
CA ALA A 346 -14.67 1.73 -0.35
C ALA A 346 -13.47 2.45 0.30
N SER A 347 -13.00 1.96 1.45
CA SER A 347 -11.85 2.52 2.15
C SER A 347 -10.56 2.40 1.32
N ASN A 348 -10.33 1.26 0.68
CA ASN A 348 -9.17 1.03 -0.18
C ASN A 348 -9.21 1.90 -1.44
N LEU A 349 -10.39 2.08 -2.04
CA LEU A 349 -10.56 2.98 -3.20
C LEU A 349 -10.10 4.39 -2.84
N VAL A 350 -10.57 4.93 -1.71
CA VAL A 350 -10.18 6.27 -1.24
C VAL A 350 -8.69 6.30 -0.87
N LEU A 351 -8.20 5.27 -0.16
CA LEU A 351 -6.79 5.17 0.23
C LEU A 351 -5.84 5.24 -0.97
N PHE A 352 -6.04 4.39 -1.97
CA PHE A 352 -5.16 4.36 -3.12
C PHE A 352 -5.36 5.55 -4.07
N GLY A 353 -6.59 6.06 -4.18
CA GLY A 353 -6.85 7.33 -4.88
C GLY A 353 -6.14 8.52 -4.23
N THR A 354 -6.15 8.59 -2.90
CA THR A 354 -5.40 9.61 -2.13
C THR A 354 -3.89 9.38 -2.24
N SER A 355 -3.41 8.13 -2.24
CA SER A 355 -1.99 7.84 -2.46
C SER A 355 -1.51 8.36 -3.83
N PHE A 356 -2.32 8.18 -4.88
CA PHE A 356 -2.06 8.81 -6.18
C PHE A 356 -2.00 10.34 -6.08
N ALA A 357 -3.01 10.96 -5.46
CA ALA A 357 -3.10 12.41 -5.34
C ALA A 357 -1.90 13.00 -4.58
N ILE A 358 -1.47 12.35 -3.49
CA ILE A 358 -0.28 12.75 -2.72
C ILE A 358 0.99 12.55 -3.56
N GLN A 359 1.12 11.40 -4.23
CA GLN A 359 2.30 11.08 -5.02
C GLN A 359 2.55 12.11 -6.13
N TRP A 360 1.50 12.43 -6.88
CA TRP A 360 1.54 13.44 -7.92
C TRP A 360 1.60 14.87 -7.34
N GLY A 361 0.81 15.15 -6.31
CA GLY A 361 0.69 16.49 -5.70
C GLY A 361 2.01 16.96 -5.09
N VAL A 362 2.77 16.09 -4.42
CA VAL A 362 4.12 16.44 -3.93
C VAL A 362 5.02 16.82 -5.10
N GLY A 363 5.02 16.03 -6.19
CA GLY A 363 5.79 16.36 -7.39
C GLY A 363 5.37 17.69 -8.04
N ALA A 364 4.06 17.95 -8.11
CA ALA A 364 3.52 19.20 -8.65
C ALA A 364 3.91 20.43 -7.79
N ILE A 365 3.94 20.25 -6.46
CA ILE A 365 4.43 21.31 -5.56
C ILE A 365 5.93 21.53 -5.78
N LEU A 366 6.74 20.46 -5.75
CA LEU A 366 8.19 20.57 -5.95
C LEU A 366 8.55 21.25 -7.29
N GLY A 367 7.77 21.00 -8.34
CA GLY A 367 7.98 21.61 -9.64
C GLY A 367 7.78 23.13 -9.71
N GLN A 368 7.27 23.77 -8.63
CA GLN A 368 7.12 25.21 -8.54
C GLN A 368 8.42 25.95 -8.13
N TRP A 369 9.40 25.19 -7.64
CA TRP A 369 10.72 25.73 -7.29
C TRP A 369 11.77 25.29 -8.29
N PRO A 370 12.73 26.17 -8.63
CA PRO A 370 13.82 25.81 -9.55
C PRO A 370 14.69 24.70 -8.94
N SER A 371 14.91 23.65 -9.70
CA SER A 371 15.91 22.64 -9.34
C SER A 371 17.31 23.14 -9.64
N ALA A 372 18.24 22.99 -8.70
CA ALA A 372 19.64 23.35 -8.88
C ALA A 372 20.52 22.09 -8.76
N GLN A 373 21.45 21.92 -9.72
CA GLN A 373 22.40 20.81 -9.72
C GLN A 373 21.77 19.41 -9.59
N GLY A 374 20.58 19.22 -10.16
CA GLY A 374 19.85 17.94 -10.10
C GLY A 374 19.20 17.64 -8.75
N ARG A 375 19.09 18.63 -7.85
CA ARG A 375 18.42 18.54 -6.55
C ARG A 375 17.19 19.42 -6.53
N TYR A 376 16.13 18.96 -5.88
CA TYR A 376 14.93 19.77 -5.64
C TYR A 376 15.15 20.73 -4.47
N ASP A 377 14.48 21.89 -4.52
CA ASP A 377 14.60 22.91 -3.49
C ASP A 377 14.02 22.42 -2.15
N PRO A 378 14.75 22.55 -1.02
CA PRO A 378 14.26 22.20 0.32
C PRO A 378 12.95 22.90 0.70
N GLN A 379 12.69 24.11 0.19
CA GLN A 379 11.47 24.86 0.43
C GLN A 379 10.25 24.13 -0.15
N GLY A 380 10.39 23.54 -1.35
CA GLY A 380 9.34 22.74 -1.98
C GLY A 380 8.93 21.54 -1.11
N TYR A 381 9.88 20.83 -0.52
CA TYR A 381 9.58 19.75 0.42
C TYR A 381 8.86 20.23 1.68
N ARG A 382 9.30 21.37 2.26
CA ARG A 382 8.65 21.94 3.46
C ARG A 382 7.19 22.30 3.18
N VAL A 383 6.90 22.89 2.01
CA VAL A 383 5.52 23.21 1.62
C VAL A 383 4.71 21.93 1.39
N ALA A 384 5.24 20.97 0.63
CA ALA A 384 4.54 19.73 0.34
C ALA A 384 4.22 18.92 1.61
N PHE A 385 5.21 18.72 2.47
CA PHE A 385 5.03 18.00 3.73
C PHE A 385 4.17 18.80 4.73
N GLY A 386 4.27 20.14 4.72
CA GLY A 386 3.42 21.02 5.50
C GLY A 386 1.94 20.92 5.15
N VAL A 387 1.61 20.81 3.86
CA VAL A 387 0.24 20.57 3.39
C VAL A 387 -0.28 19.20 3.89
N LEU A 388 0.56 18.16 3.79
CA LEU A 388 0.20 16.84 4.32
C LEU A 388 -0.01 16.86 5.83
N LEU A 389 0.86 17.54 6.57
CA LEU A 389 0.74 17.70 8.02
C LEU A 389 -0.56 18.42 8.39
N ALA A 390 -0.89 19.53 7.72
CA ALA A 390 -2.11 20.27 7.97
C ALA A 390 -3.36 19.41 7.70
N ALA A 391 -3.36 18.63 6.60
CA ALA A 391 -4.45 17.72 6.29
C ALA A 391 -4.59 16.61 7.35
N GLN A 392 -3.48 15.99 7.77
CA GLN A 392 -3.48 14.97 8.83
C GLN A 392 -3.96 15.54 10.17
N ALA A 393 -3.49 16.75 10.54
CA ALA A 393 -3.90 17.41 11.79
C ALA A 393 -5.41 17.74 11.79
N ALA A 394 -5.93 18.26 10.67
CA ALA A 394 -7.36 18.53 10.52
C ALA A 394 -8.20 17.25 10.63
N ALA A 395 -7.77 16.17 9.98
CA ALA A 395 -8.46 14.89 10.06
C ALA A 395 -8.38 14.26 11.46
N ALA A 396 -7.23 14.35 12.14
CA ALA A 396 -7.07 13.90 13.52
C ALA A 396 -7.96 14.71 14.48
N ALA A 397 -8.01 16.03 14.33
CA ALA A 397 -8.90 16.90 15.12
C ALA A 397 -10.37 16.55 14.90
N TRP A 398 -10.77 16.28 13.66
CA TRP A 398 -12.13 15.81 13.36
C TRP A 398 -12.44 14.45 13.97
N LEU A 399 -11.47 13.52 13.96
CA LEU A 399 -11.61 12.22 14.62
C LEU A 399 -11.87 12.35 16.13
N LEU A 400 -11.29 13.35 16.82
CA LEU A 400 -11.52 13.56 18.26
C LEU A 400 -12.96 13.90 18.59
N THR A 401 -13.74 14.39 17.61
CA THR A 401 -15.19 14.63 17.79
C THR A 401 -16.03 13.35 17.69
N ALA A 402 -15.42 12.21 17.30
CA ALA A 402 -16.12 10.93 17.27
C ALA A 402 -16.43 10.47 18.69
N ARG A 403 -17.67 10.02 18.90
CA ARG A 403 -18.14 9.44 20.16
C ARG A 403 -18.35 7.94 19.97
N GLU A 404 -18.15 7.19 21.04
CA GLU A 404 -18.51 5.78 21.06
C GLU A 404 -20.02 5.65 20.87
N THR A 405 -20.45 4.91 19.88
CA THR A 405 -21.83 4.45 19.79
C THR A 405 -22.00 3.47 20.95
N ARG A 406 -22.73 3.90 21.99
CA ARG A 406 -23.17 2.99 23.06
C ARG A 406 -24.02 1.90 22.39
N SER A 407 -23.48 0.67 22.32
CA SER A 407 -24.18 -0.56 21.94
C SER A 407 -25.13 -0.96 23.04
#